data_b75d2da0e1580af778d4270e9269c401
#
_entry.id   b75d2da0e1580af778d4270e9269c401
#
_cell.length_a   1.000
_cell.length_b   1.000
_cell.length_c   1.000
_cell.angle_alpha   90.00
_cell.angle_beta   90.00
_cell.angle_gamma   90.00
#
_symmetry.space_group_name_H-M   'P 1'
#
loop_
_entity.id
_entity.type
_entity.pdbx_description
1 polymer ?
#
loop_
_entity_poly.entity_id
_entity_poly.type
_entity_poly.pdbx_seq_one_letter_code
_entity_poly.pdbx_strand_id
1 'polypeptide(L)'
;IARAFHLSPGEIINTGEEAQELASLSPSGTVTHDQLRAGIDRRLRNDLGDMAKRIAVSARWDDLVLPDDDILRIKEFIGRSKYAYRVYSDWGFGMRVGYGKGMIALFSGPPGTGKTMLAGLIAQALDLDVYQVDLAQVVSKWVGETEKQLAKVFDAAERAHAVLLFDEADSLFAKRTEVKTSNDRY
;
A
#
# COMPACT_ATOMS: atom_id res chain seq x y z
N ILE A 1 10.48 -3.61 -14.00
CA ILE A 1 10.38 -2.43 -13.11
C ILE A 1 9.41 -1.42 -13.72
N ALA A 2 9.61 -0.89 -14.93
CA ALA A 2 8.75 0.16 -15.52
C ALA A 2 7.26 -0.18 -15.61
N ARG A 3 6.85 -1.44 -15.55
CA ARG A 3 5.44 -1.88 -15.53
C ARG A 3 4.84 -1.99 -14.13
N ALA A 4 5.69 -2.01 -13.10
CA ALA A 4 5.27 -2.19 -11.70
C ALA A 4 5.21 -0.87 -10.92
N PHE A 5 5.94 0.17 -11.36
CA PHE A 5 6.04 1.44 -10.65
C PHE A 5 5.61 2.60 -11.52
N HIS A 6 4.75 3.47 -10.99
CA HIS A 6 4.28 4.68 -11.65
C HIS A 6 5.19 5.86 -11.29
N LEU A 7 6.41 5.85 -11.85
CA LEU A 7 7.41 6.89 -11.60
C LEU A 7 7.38 7.97 -12.70
N SER A 8 7.50 9.21 -12.31
CA SER A 8 7.75 10.32 -13.23
C SER A 8 9.17 10.22 -13.83
N PRO A 9 9.46 10.87 -14.98
CA PRO A 9 10.81 10.87 -15.57
C PRO A 9 11.90 11.31 -14.59
N GLY A 10 11.64 12.33 -13.76
CA GLY A 10 12.59 12.79 -12.74
C GLY A 10 12.84 11.75 -11.64
N GLU A 11 11.80 11.03 -11.23
CA GLU A 11 11.91 9.95 -10.24
C GLU A 11 12.70 8.76 -10.79
N ILE A 12 12.54 8.43 -12.07
CA ILE A 12 13.33 7.39 -12.74
C ILE A 12 14.81 7.73 -12.72
N ILE A 13 15.15 8.98 -13.08
CA ILE A 13 16.55 9.45 -13.10
C ILE A 13 17.15 9.38 -11.70
N ASN A 14 16.50 9.97 -10.71
CA ASN A 14 17.02 10.01 -9.34
C ASN A 14 17.14 8.61 -8.72
N THR A 15 16.16 7.72 -8.96
CA THR A 15 16.24 6.32 -8.48
C THR A 15 17.36 5.57 -9.17
N GLY A 16 17.60 5.85 -10.45
CA GLY A 16 18.71 5.30 -11.21
C GLY A 16 20.06 5.75 -10.67
N GLU A 17 20.22 7.04 -10.35
CA GLU A 17 21.43 7.60 -9.74
C GLU A 17 21.72 6.99 -8.36
N GLU A 18 20.72 6.92 -7.48
CA GLU A 18 20.85 6.26 -6.17
C GLU A 18 21.25 4.78 -6.30
N ALA A 19 20.62 4.06 -7.24
CA ALA A 19 20.96 2.67 -7.48
C ALA A 19 22.38 2.51 -8.05
N GLN A 20 22.85 3.47 -8.85
CA GLN A 20 24.19 3.47 -9.40
C GLN A 20 25.25 3.78 -8.33
N GLU A 21 24.95 4.67 -7.38
CA GLU A 21 25.79 4.90 -6.20
C GLU A 21 25.93 3.61 -5.37
N LEU A 22 24.82 2.93 -5.09
CA LEU A 22 24.84 1.63 -4.37
C LEU A 22 25.58 0.54 -5.15
N ALA A 23 25.46 0.53 -6.47
CA ALA A 23 26.17 -0.43 -7.32
C ALA A 23 27.69 -0.16 -7.34
N SER A 24 28.12 1.09 -7.23
CA SER A 24 29.55 1.44 -7.16
C SER A 24 30.26 0.91 -5.92
N LEU A 25 29.48 0.64 -4.85
CA LEU A 25 29.96 0.01 -3.61
C LEU A 25 29.97 -1.51 -3.68
N SER A 26 29.43 -2.10 -4.76
CA SER A 26 29.34 -3.53 -4.97
C SER A 26 30.45 -4.05 -5.87
N PRO A 27 31.01 -5.25 -5.63
CA PRO A 27 32.10 -5.81 -6.46
C PRO A 27 31.74 -5.96 -7.95
N SER A 28 30.45 -6.06 -8.28
CA SER A 28 29.97 -6.23 -9.66
C SER A 28 29.85 -4.93 -10.43
N GLY A 29 29.75 -3.77 -9.74
CA GLY A 29 29.51 -2.45 -10.36
C GLY A 29 28.23 -2.33 -11.20
N THR A 30 27.36 -3.36 -11.18
CA THR A 30 26.11 -3.39 -11.97
C THR A 30 24.92 -3.14 -11.07
N VAL A 31 23.99 -2.29 -11.56
CA VAL A 31 22.72 -2.01 -10.86
C VAL A 31 21.84 -3.25 -10.88
N THR A 32 21.46 -3.72 -9.69
CA THR A 32 20.55 -4.85 -9.52
C THR A 32 19.11 -4.38 -9.32
N HIS A 33 18.15 -5.30 -9.54
CA HIS A 33 16.73 -5.05 -9.28
C HIS A 33 16.47 -4.65 -7.81
N ASP A 34 17.18 -5.31 -6.88
CA ASP A 34 17.02 -5.05 -5.44
C ASP A 34 17.53 -3.66 -5.04
N GLN A 35 18.59 -3.16 -5.67
CA GLN A 35 19.10 -1.81 -5.44
C GLN A 35 18.13 -0.74 -5.95
N LEU A 36 17.52 -0.96 -7.12
CA LEU A 36 16.46 -0.07 -7.63
C LEU A 36 15.24 -0.07 -6.70
N ARG A 37 14.81 -1.25 -6.25
CA ARG A 37 13.71 -1.38 -5.29
C ARG A 37 14.01 -0.67 -3.97
N ALA A 38 15.23 -0.83 -3.44
CA ALA A 38 15.67 -0.17 -2.21
C ALA A 38 15.65 1.36 -2.33
N GLY A 39 15.98 1.93 -3.49
CA GLY A 39 15.86 3.36 -3.77
C GLY A 39 14.41 3.84 -3.73
N ILE A 40 13.51 3.10 -4.39
CA ILE A 40 12.07 3.40 -4.38
C ILE A 40 11.50 3.33 -2.96
N ASP A 41 11.85 2.30 -2.18
CA ASP A 41 11.41 2.12 -0.80
C ASP A 41 11.90 3.23 0.13
N ARG A 42 13.15 3.69 -0.06
CA ARG A 42 13.70 4.82 0.71
C ARG A 42 12.90 6.08 0.46
N ARG A 43 12.56 6.33 -0.79
CA ARG A 43 11.76 7.48 -1.20
C ARG A 43 10.36 7.43 -0.63
N LEU A 44 9.69 6.29 -0.75
CA LEU A 44 8.37 6.08 -0.16
C LEU A 44 8.38 6.33 1.35
N ARG A 45 9.41 5.84 2.06
CA ARG A 45 9.55 6.12 3.50
C ARG A 45 9.72 7.61 3.79
N ASN A 46 10.46 8.33 2.95
CA ASN A 46 10.62 9.79 3.12
C ASN A 46 9.31 10.53 2.85
N ASP A 47 8.57 10.15 1.80
CA ASP A 47 7.29 10.76 1.44
C ASP A 47 6.19 10.48 2.48
N LEU A 48 6.18 9.28 3.05
CA LEU A 48 5.24 8.89 4.10
C LEU A 48 5.62 9.45 5.48
N GLY A 49 6.92 9.66 5.75
CA GLY A 49 7.42 10.17 7.02
C GLY A 49 6.88 9.40 8.22
N ASP A 50 6.30 10.15 9.19
CA ASP A 50 5.69 9.55 10.38
C ASP A 50 4.26 9.02 10.16
N MET A 51 3.65 9.27 8.97
CA MET A 51 2.25 8.92 8.69
C MET A 51 2.06 7.42 8.45
N ALA A 52 3.09 6.72 8.01
CA ALA A 52 3.01 5.27 7.79
C ALA A 52 4.36 4.59 8.05
N LYS A 53 4.28 3.37 8.57
CA LYS A 53 5.45 2.55 8.93
C LYS A 53 5.45 1.25 8.14
N ARG A 54 6.59 0.90 7.56
CA ARG A 54 6.76 -0.40 6.89
C ARG A 54 6.66 -1.53 7.91
N ILE A 55 5.88 -2.55 7.60
CA ILE A 55 5.75 -3.77 8.39
C ILE A 55 6.68 -4.83 7.80
N ALA A 56 7.51 -5.41 8.64
CA ALA A 56 8.26 -6.61 8.28
C ALA A 56 7.35 -7.84 8.39
N VAL A 57 7.18 -8.56 7.28
CA VAL A 57 6.36 -9.76 7.23
C VAL A 57 7.24 -10.98 7.47
N SER A 58 7.11 -11.60 8.64
CA SER A 58 7.82 -12.83 8.99
C SER A 58 6.93 -14.07 8.96
N ALA A 59 5.61 -13.90 8.82
CA ALA A 59 4.64 -14.98 8.81
C ALA A 59 4.70 -15.80 7.51
N ARG A 60 4.29 -17.05 7.60
CA ARG A 60 4.17 -17.99 6.49
C ARG A 60 2.70 -18.36 6.27
N TRP A 61 2.37 -18.81 5.07
CA TRP A 61 1.01 -19.29 4.75
C TRP A 61 0.55 -20.44 5.65
N ASP A 62 1.48 -21.27 6.12
CA ASP A 62 1.20 -22.40 7.01
C ASP A 62 0.79 -21.94 8.43
N ASP A 63 1.09 -20.69 8.80
CA ASP A 63 0.70 -20.09 10.07
C ASP A 63 -0.77 -19.61 10.05
N LEU A 64 -1.39 -19.58 8.85
CA LEU A 64 -2.73 -19.05 8.65
C LEU A 64 -3.77 -20.16 8.74
N VAL A 65 -4.63 -20.10 9.74
CA VAL A 65 -5.76 -21.03 9.93
C VAL A 65 -7.05 -20.30 9.61
N LEU A 66 -7.64 -20.60 8.46
CA LEU A 66 -8.91 -20.05 7.98
C LEU A 66 -9.75 -21.13 7.33
N PRO A 67 -11.09 -20.94 7.25
CA PRO A 67 -11.97 -21.77 6.43
C PRO A 67 -11.53 -21.80 4.96
N ASP A 68 -11.74 -22.94 4.30
CA ASP A 68 -11.33 -23.13 2.89
C ASP A 68 -11.93 -22.06 1.95
N ASP A 69 -13.17 -21.66 2.18
CA ASP A 69 -13.85 -20.60 1.41
C ASP A 69 -13.14 -19.25 1.51
N ASP A 70 -12.63 -18.90 2.69
CA ASP A 70 -11.90 -17.66 2.90
C ASP A 70 -10.52 -17.73 2.25
N ILE A 71 -9.85 -18.89 2.32
CA ILE A 71 -8.59 -19.13 1.60
C ILE A 71 -8.81 -18.99 0.09
N LEU A 72 -9.90 -19.49 -0.44
CA LEU A 72 -10.24 -19.36 -1.87
C LEU A 72 -10.44 -17.89 -2.24
N ARG A 73 -11.21 -17.13 -1.46
CA ARG A 73 -11.43 -15.68 -1.68
C ARG A 73 -10.12 -14.90 -1.67
N ILE A 74 -9.20 -15.23 -0.75
CA ILE A 74 -7.87 -14.59 -0.67
C ILE A 74 -7.06 -14.91 -1.94
N LYS A 75 -7.06 -16.16 -2.40
CA LYS A 75 -6.38 -16.56 -3.63
C LYS A 75 -6.94 -15.84 -4.85
N GLU A 76 -8.27 -15.69 -4.94
CA GLU A 76 -8.91 -14.90 -6.00
C GLU A 76 -8.51 -13.43 -5.95
N PHE A 77 -8.49 -12.82 -4.76
CA PHE A 77 -8.06 -11.44 -4.57
C PHE A 77 -6.61 -11.24 -5.05
N ILE A 78 -5.69 -12.12 -4.66
CA ILE A 78 -4.30 -12.12 -5.11
C ILE A 78 -4.21 -12.29 -6.64
N GLY A 79 -4.99 -13.23 -7.18
CA GLY A 79 -5.06 -13.47 -8.62
C GLY A 79 -5.52 -12.23 -9.40
N ARG A 80 -6.59 -11.58 -8.96
CA ARG A 80 -7.08 -10.32 -9.55
C ARG A 80 -6.01 -9.23 -9.55
N SER A 81 -5.29 -9.07 -8.44
CA SER A 81 -4.21 -8.08 -8.34
C SER A 81 -3.06 -8.40 -9.30
N LYS A 82 -2.59 -9.65 -9.33
CA LYS A 82 -1.49 -10.08 -10.22
C LYS A 82 -1.79 -9.87 -11.70
N TYR A 83 -3.04 -10.11 -12.10
CA TYR A 83 -3.46 -10.01 -13.50
C TYR A 83 -4.10 -8.66 -13.87
N ALA A 84 -4.20 -7.73 -12.92
CA ALA A 84 -4.82 -6.42 -13.13
C ALA A 84 -4.20 -5.69 -14.34
N TYR A 85 -2.87 -5.62 -14.42
CA TYR A 85 -2.18 -4.99 -15.55
C TYR A 85 -2.57 -5.62 -16.88
N ARG A 86 -2.57 -6.95 -16.96
CA ARG A 86 -2.93 -7.69 -18.18
C ARG A 86 -4.37 -7.40 -18.62
N VAL A 87 -5.31 -7.37 -17.67
CA VAL A 87 -6.72 -7.09 -17.95
C VAL A 87 -6.92 -5.63 -18.37
N TYR A 88 -6.36 -4.70 -17.60
CA TYR A 88 -6.61 -3.27 -17.82
C TYR A 88 -5.81 -2.70 -18.98
N SER A 89 -4.56 -3.12 -19.16
CA SER A 89 -3.66 -2.58 -20.20
C SER A 89 -3.63 -3.45 -21.45
N ASP A 90 -3.28 -4.73 -21.35
CA ASP A 90 -3.08 -5.57 -22.53
C ASP A 90 -4.41 -5.89 -23.24
N TRP A 91 -5.48 -6.13 -22.46
CA TRP A 91 -6.82 -6.38 -23.01
C TRP A 91 -7.65 -5.10 -23.22
N GLY A 92 -7.13 -3.94 -22.84
CA GLY A 92 -7.75 -2.64 -23.09
C GLY A 92 -8.99 -2.31 -22.24
N PHE A 93 -9.31 -3.11 -21.20
CA PHE A 93 -10.44 -2.82 -20.32
C PHE A 93 -10.25 -1.55 -19.50
N GLY A 94 -9.01 -1.11 -19.28
CA GLY A 94 -8.67 0.09 -18.51
C GLY A 94 -9.23 1.39 -19.09
N MET A 95 -9.51 1.46 -20.39
CA MET A 95 -10.15 2.63 -21.01
C MET A 95 -11.64 2.74 -20.69
N ARG A 96 -12.28 1.65 -20.27
CA ARG A 96 -13.71 1.59 -19.93
C ARG A 96 -13.98 1.77 -18.44
N VAL A 97 -12.94 1.64 -17.60
CA VAL A 97 -13.03 1.77 -16.14
C VAL A 97 -12.42 3.11 -15.76
N GLY A 98 -13.26 4.12 -15.57
CA GLY A 98 -12.84 5.50 -15.31
C GLY A 98 -12.22 5.72 -13.92
N TYR A 99 -12.57 4.88 -12.92
CA TYR A 99 -12.13 5.00 -11.53
C TYR A 99 -11.94 3.63 -10.89
N GLY A 100 -11.10 3.55 -9.83
CA GLY A 100 -11.07 2.38 -8.93
C GLY A 100 -10.25 1.20 -9.45
N LYS A 101 -9.10 1.43 -10.08
CA LYS A 101 -8.15 0.35 -10.43
C LYS A 101 -7.46 -0.26 -9.20
N GLY A 102 -7.52 0.42 -8.05
CA GLY A 102 -6.98 -0.06 -6.79
C GLY A 102 -7.81 -1.21 -6.23
N MET A 103 -7.13 -2.18 -5.63
CA MET A 103 -7.76 -3.29 -4.93
C MET A 103 -7.93 -2.93 -3.45
N ILE A 104 -9.14 -3.13 -2.91
CA ILE A 104 -9.44 -2.88 -1.50
C ILE A 104 -9.94 -4.16 -0.87
N ALA A 105 -9.39 -4.52 0.29
CA ALA A 105 -9.86 -5.63 1.12
C ALA A 105 -10.22 -5.11 2.52
N LEU A 106 -11.36 -5.55 3.04
CA LEU A 106 -11.78 -5.30 4.42
C LEU A 106 -11.65 -6.58 5.22
N PHE A 107 -10.83 -6.56 6.27
CA PHE A 107 -10.70 -7.65 7.23
C PHE A 107 -11.49 -7.31 8.49
N SER A 108 -12.51 -8.09 8.80
CA SER A 108 -13.33 -7.94 10.00
C SER A 108 -13.19 -9.17 10.90
N GLY A 109 -13.16 -8.96 12.21
CA GLY A 109 -13.05 -10.03 13.21
C GLY A 109 -12.47 -9.53 14.54
N PRO A 110 -12.52 -10.36 15.59
CA PRO A 110 -11.98 -10.03 16.91
C PRO A 110 -10.49 -9.66 16.88
N PRO A 111 -9.96 -8.93 17.88
CA PRO A 111 -8.53 -8.71 18.01
C PRO A 111 -7.77 -10.05 18.11
N GLY A 112 -6.54 -10.08 17.59
CA GLY A 112 -5.70 -11.29 17.64
C GLY A 112 -6.00 -12.37 16.61
N THR A 113 -6.98 -12.19 15.70
CA THR A 113 -7.34 -13.19 14.66
C THR A 113 -6.44 -13.18 13.43
N GLY A 114 -5.32 -12.47 13.44
CA GLY A 114 -4.33 -12.50 12.36
C GLY A 114 -4.61 -11.58 11.17
N LYS A 115 -5.48 -10.57 11.29
CA LYS A 115 -5.79 -9.61 10.19
C LYS A 115 -4.55 -8.94 9.61
N THR A 116 -3.68 -8.41 10.47
CA THR A 116 -2.41 -7.78 10.06
C THR A 116 -1.46 -8.80 9.43
N MET A 117 -1.41 -10.02 9.97
CA MET A 117 -0.64 -11.12 9.41
C MET A 117 -1.11 -11.45 7.98
N LEU A 118 -2.43 -11.56 7.78
CA LEU A 118 -3.01 -11.83 6.47
C LEU A 118 -2.68 -10.74 5.46
N ALA A 119 -2.78 -9.46 5.85
CA ALA A 119 -2.39 -8.33 4.99
C ALA A 119 -0.92 -8.45 4.54
N GLY A 120 -0.03 -8.83 5.47
CA GLY A 120 1.37 -9.08 5.18
C GLY A 120 1.58 -10.26 4.22
N LEU A 121 0.88 -11.38 4.41
CA LEU A 121 0.97 -12.54 3.53
C LEU A 121 0.48 -12.24 2.11
N ILE A 122 -0.58 -11.44 1.97
CA ILE A 122 -1.08 -10.98 0.67
C ILE A 122 -0.03 -10.09 -0.01
N ALA A 123 0.54 -9.14 0.70
CA ALA A 123 1.59 -8.26 0.17
C ALA A 123 2.80 -9.09 -0.29
N GLN A 124 3.26 -10.05 0.52
CA GLN A 124 4.34 -10.97 0.17
C GLN A 124 4.03 -11.79 -1.09
N ALA A 125 2.79 -12.30 -1.21
CA ALA A 125 2.37 -13.06 -2.39
C ALA A 125 2.32 -12.21 -3.67
N LEU A 126 2.15 -10.89 -3.53
CA LEU A 126 2.15 -9.91 -4.60
C LEU A 126 3.55 -9.33 -4.88
N ASP A 127 4.55 -9.69 -4.06
CA ASP A 127 5.89 -9.10 -4.08
C ASP A 127 5.87 -7.58 -3.84
N LEU A 128 5.02 -7.14 -2.90
CA LEU A 128 4.83 -5.75 -2.52
C LEU A 128 5.22 -5.52 -1.06
N ASP A 129 5.68 -4.31 -0.76
CA ASP A 129 5.85 -3.87 0.61
C ASP A 129 4.53 -3.42 1.22
N VAL A 130 4.36 -3.64 2.53
CA VAL A 130 3.18 -3.21 3.28
C VAL A 130 3.54 -2.11 4.27
N TYR A 131 2.76 -1.04 4.25
CA TYR A 131 2.89 0.11 5.14
C TYR A 131 1.63 0.26 5.97
N GLN A 132 1.78 0.23 7.28
CA GLN A 132 0.70 0.52 8.23
C GLN A 132 0.58 2.02 8.41
N VAL A 133 -0.59 2.55 8.12
CA VAL A 133 -0.91 3.97 8.27
C VAL A 133 -1.36 4.23 9.71
N ASP A 134 -0.71 5.18 10.36
CA ASP A 134 -1.11 5.67 11.69
C ASP A 134 -2.20 6.73 11.54
N LEU A 135 -3.45 6.29 11.65
CA LEU A 135 -4.61 7.17 11.51
C LEU A 135 -4.68 8.24 12.60
N ALA A 136 -4.17 7.95 13.80
CA ALA A 136 -4.15 8.93 14.88
C ALA A 136 -3.20 10.08 14.52
N GLN A 137 -2.05 9.79 13.94
CA GLN A 137 -1.13 10.81 13.45
C GLN A 137 -1.69 11.60 12.27
N VAL A 138 -2.34 10.93 11.33
CA VAL A 138 -2.98 11.60 10.18
C VAL A 138 -4.07 12.57 10.62
N VAL A 139 -4.88 12.19 11.62
CA VAL A 139 -6.02 12.99 12.11
C VAL A 139 -5.58 14.06 13.11
N SER A 140 -4.66 13.77 14.06
CA SER A 140 -4.33 14.65 15.17
C SER A 140 -3.34 15.75 14.81
N LYS A 141 -2.36 15.45 13.95
CA LYS A 141 -1.27 16.37 13.59
C LYS A 141 -1.75 17.51 12.67
N TRP A 142 -2.89 17.32 11.99
CA TRP A 142 -3.34 18.19 10.89
C TRP A 142 -4.85 18.41 10.94
N VAL A 143 -5.33 19.04 12.01
CA VAL A 143 -6.76 19.44 12.13
C VAL A 143 -7.12 20.33 10.95
N GLY A 144 -8.07 19.88 10.11
CA GLY A 144 -8.51 20.59 8.89
C GLY A 144 -7.78 20.20 7.60
N GLU A 145 -6.72 19.37 7.64
CA GLU A 145 -5.95 18.93 6.46
C GLU A 145 -5.89 17.39 6.28
N THR A 146 -6.66 16.65 7.07
CA THR A 146 -6.65 15.16 7.05
C THR A 146 -6.83 14.59 5.64
N GLU A 147 -7.74 15.16 4.84
CA GLU A 147 -8.00 14.69 3.48
C GLU A 147 -6.78 14.88 2.57
N LYS A 148 -6.08 16.02 2.70
CA LYS A 148 -4.86 16.29 1.92
C LYS A 148 -3.72 15.34 2.31
N GLN A 149 -3.59 15.02 3.59
CA GLN A 149 -2.54 14.11 4.07
C GLN A 149 -2.84 12.67 3.62
N LEU A 150 -4.08 12.22 3.70
CA LEU A 150 -4.49 10.93 3.17
C LEU A 150 -4.23 10.84 1.65
N ALA A 151 -4.57 11.89 0.89
CA ALA A 151 -4.27 11.93 -0.54
C ALA A 151 -2.78 11.74 -0.81
N LYS A 152 -1.90 12.42 -0.07
CA LYS A 152 -0.44 12.24 -0.19
C LYS A 152 0.01 10.81 0.12
N VAL A 153 -0.56 10.18 1.14
CA VAL A 153 -0.27 8.78 1.50
C VAL A 153 -0.67 7.84 0.35
N PHE A 154 -1.86 8.03 -0.22
CA PHE A 154 -2.32 7.24 -1.36
C PHE A 154 -1.46 7.46 -2.60
N ASP A 155 -1.16 8.73 -2.94
CA ASP A 155 -0.33 9.07 -4.09
C ASP A 155 1.08 8.48 -3.98
N ALA A 156 1.69 8.56 -2.78
CA ALA A 156 3.00 8.00 -2.53
C ALA A 156 3.01 6.46 -2.67
N ALA A 157 1.99 5.79 -2.10
CA ALA A 157 1.86 4.33 -2.18
C ALA A 157 1.56 3.85 -3.61
N GLU A 158 0.76 4.60 -4.38
CA GLU A 158 0.48 4.29 -5.78
C GLU A 158 1.76 4.36 -6.62
N ARG A 159 2.56 5.42 -6.48
CA ARG A 159 3.84 5.57 -7.17
C ARG A 159 4.82 4.44 -6.86
N ALA A 160 4.92 4.06 -5.59
CA ALA A 160 5.82 3.01 -5.14
C ALA A 160 5.22 1.60 -5.27
N HIS A 161 3.98 1.47 -5.75
CA HIS A 161 3.27 0.19 -5.87
C HIS A 161 3.28 -0.60 -4.56
N ALA A 162 2.89 0.05 -3.47
CA ALA A 162 2.89 -0.49 -2.12
C ALA A 162 1.48 -0.79 -1.61
N VAL A 163 1.38 -1.68 -0.64
CA VAL A 163 0.14 -1.99 0.07
C VAL A 163 0.02 -1.07 1.28
N LEU A 164 -1.11 -0.38 1.42
CA LEU A 164 -1.46 0.37 2.62
C LEU A 164 -2.36 -0.47 3.51
N LEU A 165 -1.99 -0.61 4.77
CA LEU A 165 -2.80 -1.20 5.82
C LEU A 165 -3.31 -0.10 6.75
N PHE A 166 -4.63 0.08 6.79
CA PHE A 166 -5.30 0.95 7.75
C PHE A 166 -5.80 0.08 8.90
N ASP A 167 -5.11 0.14 10.03
CA ASP A 167 -5.54 -0.54 11.24
C ASP A 167 -6.54 0.34 12.00
N GLU A 168 -7.50 -0.28 12.73
CA GLU A 168 -8.54 0.45 13.44
C GLU A 168 -9.29 1.49 12.57
N ALA A 169 -9.56 1.13 11.30
CA ALA A 169 -10.15 2.04 10.31
C ALA A 169 -11.54 2.57 10.72
N ASP A 170 -12.23 1.90 11.62
CA ASP A 170 -13.48 2.35 12.24
C ASP A 170 -13.35 3.69 12.95
N SER A 171 -12.18 4.03 13.48
CA SER A 171 -11.90 5.33 14.09
C SER A 171 -12.08 6.51 13.11
N LEU A 172 -11.87 6.30 11.81
CA LEU A 172 -12.10 7.32 10.78
C LEU A 172 -13.60 7.59 10.56
N PHE A 173 -14.45 6.60 10.80
CA PHE A 173 -15.88 6.69 10.55
C PHE A 173 -16.65 7.18 11.77
N ALA A 174 -16.16 6.93 13.00
CA ALA A 174 -16.77 7.36 14.24
C ALA A 174 -16.95 8.89 14.33
N LYS A 175 -15.97 9.67 13.86
CA LYS A 175 -16.01 11.15 13.90
C LYS A 175 -17.04 11.78 12.97
N ARG A 176 -17.48 11.10 11.91
CA ARG A 176 -18.49 11.65 10.98
C ARG A 176 -19.92 11.61 11.55
N THR A 177 -20.17 10.78 12.55
CA THR A 177 -21.50 10.68 13.20
C THR A 177 -21.73 11.78 14.24
N GLU A 178 -20.68 12.29 14.88
CA GLU A 178 -20.82 13.35 15.90
C GLU A 178 -21.09 14.74 15.31
N VAL A 179 -20.70 15.01 14.06
CA VAL A 179 -20.93 16.33 13.42
C VAL A 179 -22.38 16.51 12.95
N LYS A 180 -23.14 15.43 12.78
CA LYS A 180 -24.55 15.52 12.34
C LYS A 180 -25.55 15.80 13.48
N THR A 181 -25.15 15.66 14.74
CA THR A 181 -26.04 15.81 15.89
C THR A 181 -26.02 17.21 16.52
N SER A 182 -25.13 18.10 16.12
CA SER A 182 -25.05 19.46 16.69
C SER A 182 -25.91 20.52 15.98
N ASN A 183 -26.50 20.19 14.82
CA ASN A 183 -27.32 21.16 14.04
C ASN A 183 -28.83 20.98 14.16
N ASP A 184 -29.35 20.07 15.00
CA ASP A 184 -30.79 19.87 15.23
C ASP A 184 -31.29 20.48 16.53
N ARG A 185 -30.61 21.49 17.05
CA ARG A 185 -31.15 22.29 18.16
C ARG A 185 -31.14 23.77 17.79
N TYR A 186 -32.12 24.15 16.98
CA TYR A 186 -32.80 25.48 17.07
C TYR A 186 -34.06 25.44 16.21
#